data_50ffad259613a35face2a1ba54bbdd17
#
_entry.id   50ffad259613a35face2a1ba54bbdd17
#
_cell.length_a   1.000
_cell.length_b   1.000
_cell.length_c   1.000
_cell.angle_alpha   90.00
_cell.angle_beta   90.00
_cell.angle_gamma   90.00
#
_symmetry.space_group_name_H-M   'P 1'
#
loop_
_entity.id
_entity.type
_entity.pdbx_description
1 polymer ?
#
loop_
_entity_poly.entity_id
_entity_poly.type
_entity_poly.pdbx_seq_one_letter_code
_entity_poly.pdbx_strand_id
1 'polypeptide(L)'
;MEDLSKLRQDIDRIDRQIVGLFEERMGVSRQVAEYKIANGKKVLDRARELEKLETLGNLTNDSFNRHGIQELFQQVMAMSRK
;
A
#
# COMPACT_ATOMS: atom_id res chain seq x y z
N MET A 1 -28.63 16.64 5.25
CA MET A 1 -28.08 15.36 5.71
C MET A 1 -27.86 14.44 4.50
N GLU A 2 -26.71 13.86 4.38
CA GLU A 2 -26.45 12.98 3.25
C GLU A 2 -27.18 11.64 3.42
N ASP A 3 -27.62 11.11 2.28
CA ASP A 3 -28.27 9.81 2.21
C ASP A 3 -27.23 8.70 2.39
N LEU A 4 -27.52 7.70 3.18
CA LEU A 4 -26.67 6.55 3.40
C LEU A 4 -26.33 5.84 2.08
N SER A 5 -27.29 5.77 1.15
CA SER A 5 -27.06 5.18 -0.17
C SER A 5 -25.96 5.93 -0.93
N LYS A 6 -25.99 7.27 -0.87
CA LYS A 6 -24.97 8.11 -1.52
C LYS A 6 -23.59 7.88 -0.91
N LEU A 7 -23.51 7.79 0.42
CA LEU A 7 -22.25 7.57 1.11
C LEU A 7 -21.68 6.18 0.76
N ARG A 8 -22.53 5.17 0.65
CA ARG A 8 -22.10 3.84 0.23
C ARG A 8 -21.58 3.81 -1.20
N GLN A 9 -22.21 4.58 -2.10
CA GLN A 9 -21.71 4.72 -3.46
C GLN A 9 -20.34 5.36 -3.50
N ASP A 10 -20.12 6.37 -2.65
CA ASP A 10 -18.80 7.01 -2.53
C ASP A 10 -17.74 6.03 -2.04
N ILE A 11 -18.09 5.21 -1.05
CA ILE A 11 -17.17 4.16 -0.56
C ILE A 11 -16.85 3.16 -1.67
N ASP A 12 -17.86 2.73 -2.42
CA ASP A 12 -17.66 1.77 -3.52
C ASP A 12 -16.74 2.34 -4.59
N ARG A 13 -16.88 3.62 -4.90
CA ARG A 13 -16.02 4.29 -5.87
C ARG A 13 -14.57 4.33 -5.39
N ILE A 14 -14.38 4.69 -4.11
CA ILE A 14 -13.05 4.74 -3.51
C ILE A 14 -12.42 3.35 -3.47
N ASP A 15 -13.20 2.35 -3.09
CA ASP A 15 -12.71 0.97 -3.02
C ASP A 15 -12.22 0.46 -4.39
N ARG A 16 -12.93 0.81 -5.47
CA ARG A 16 -12.48 0.45 -6.82
C ARG A 16 -11.15 1.11 -7.17
N GLN A 17 -10.95 2.35 -6.72
CA GLN A 17 -9.68 3.05 -6.93
C GLN A 17 -8.56 2.35 -6.16
N ILE A 18 -8.84 1.91 -4.94
CA ILE A 18 -7.87 1.18 -4.12
C ILE A 18 -7.47 -0.14 -4.81
N VAL A 19 -8.45 -0.88 -5.33
CA VAL A 19 -8.18 -2.13 -6.07
C VAL A 19 -7.27 -1.86 -7.26
N GLY A 20 -7.56 -0.85 -8.05
CA GLY A 20 -6.75 -0.49 -9.21
C GLY A 20 -5.33 -0.12 -8.84
N LEU A 21 -5.16 0.69 -7.78
CA LEU A 21 -3.84 1.08 -7.30
C LEU A 21 -3.08 -0.10 -6.71
N PHE A 22 -3.76 -0.98 -6.01
CA PHE A 22 -3.15 -2.20 -5.47
C PHE A 22 -2.60 -3.08 -6.61
N GLU A 23 -3.39 -3.30 -7.65
CA GLU A 23 -2.95 -4.11 -8.78
C GLU A 23 -1.77 -3.48 -9.52
N GLU A 24 -1.81 -2.16 -9.70
CA GLU A 24 -0.70 -1.43 -10.30
C GLU A 24 0.57 -1.58 -9.47
N ARG A 25 0.46 -1.40 -8.16
CA ARG A 25 1.59 -1.54 -7.26
C ARG A 25 2.16 -2.95 -7.27
N MET A 26 1.31 -3.97 -7.29
CA MET A 26 1.75 -5.37 -7.36
C MET A 26 2.49 -5.67 -8.66
N GLY A 27 2.04 -5.09 -9.77
CA GLY A 27 2.73 -5.21 -11.06
C GLY A 27 4.12 -4.60 -11.03
N VAL A 28 4.26 -3.41 -10.44
CA VAL A 28 5.55 -2.74 -10.30
C VAL A 28 6.47 -3.51 -9.34
N SER A 29 5.90 -4.01 -8.23
CA SER A 29 6.66 -4.81 -7.26
C SER A 29 7.24 -6.07 -7.90
N ARG A 30 6.49 -6.70 -8.81
CA ARG A 30 6.99 -7.86 -9.56
C ARG A 30 8.20 -7.48 -10.41
N GLN A 31 8.13 -6.34 -11.09
CA GLN A 31 9.24 -5.84 -11.90
C GLN A 31 10.48 -5.56 -11.05
N VAL A 32 10.28 -4.98 -9.87
CA VAL A 32 11.38 -4.74 -8.92
C VAL A 32 12.01 -6.06 -8.48
N ALA A 33 11.20 -7.06 -8.16
CA ALA A 33 11.70 -8.38 -7.75
C ALA A 33 12.49 -9.04 -8.87
N GLU A 34 11.99 -8.98 -10.11
CA GLU A 34 12.70 -9.51 -11.28
C GLU A 34 14.04 -8.83 -11.47
N TYR A 35 14.09 -7.50 -11.33
CA TYR A 35 15.33 -6.74 -11.42
C TYR A 35 16.34 -7.17 -10.35
N LYS A 36 15.87 -7.28 -9.09
CA LYS A 36 16.75 -7.66 -7.97
C LYS A 36 17.31 -9.06 -8.15
N ILE A 37 16.49 -10.01 -8.59
CA ILE A 37 16.93 -11.38 -8.85
C ILE A 37 17.97 -11.39 -9.97
N ALA A 38 17.70 -10.70 -11.07
CA ALA A 38 18.60 -10.65 -12.21
C ALA A 38 19.96 -10.00 -11.88
N ASN A 39 20.01 -9.12 -10.88
CA ASN A 39 21.21 -8.40 -10.48
C ASN A 39 21.81 -8.93 -9.17
N GLY A 40 21.36 -10.08 -8.68
CA GLY A 40 21.89 -10.71 -7.48
C GLY A 40 21.60 -9.96 -6.19
N LYS A 41 20.56 -9.13 -6.18
CA LYS A 41 20.17 -8.35 -4.99
C LYS A 41 19.09 -9.10 -4.21
N LYS A 42 19.02 -8.84 -2.91
CA LYS A 42 17.99 -9.42 -2.05
C LYS A 42 16.66 -8.75 -2.34
N VAL A 43 15.60 -9.55 -2.47
CA VAL A 43 14.23 -9.04 -2.67
C VAL A 43 13.72 -8.37 -1.39
N LEU A 44 13.98 -9.00 -0.23
CA LEU A 44 13.58 -8.45 1.06
C LEU A 44 14.61 -7.46 1.58
N ASP A 45 14.20 -6.23 1.82
CA ASP A 45 15.01 -5.18 2.45
C ASP A 45 14.23 -4.65 3.65
N ARG A 46 14.55 -5.16 4.83
CA ARG A 46 13.83 -4.85 6.07
C ARG A 46 13.96 -3.38 6.46
N ALA A 47 15.18 -2.83 6.34
CA ALA A 47 15.44 -1.45 6.71
C ALA A 47 14.63 -0.49 5.83
N ARG A 48 14.57 -0.78 4.53
CA ARG A 48 13.80 0.03 3.59
C ARG A 48 12.31 -0.05 3.89
N GLU A 49 11.80 -1.23 4.26
CA GLU A 49 10.38 -1.39 4.60
C GLU A 49 10.01 -0.58 5.83
N LEU A 50 10.83 -0.60 6.87
CA LEU A 50 10.58 0.18 8.09
C LEU A 50 10.60 1.69 7.81
N GLU A 51 11.57 2.15 7.03
CA GLU A 51 11.67 3.54 6.61
C GLU A 51 10.44 3.96 5.80
N LYS A 52 10.00 3.10 4.89
CA LYS A 52 8.84 3.35 4.05
C LYS A 52 7.55 3.46 4.88
N LEU A 53 7.38 2.61 5.88
CA LEU A 53 6.22 2.66 6.77
C LEU A 53 6.17 3.99 7.52
N GLU A 54 7.30 4.48 8.00
CA GLU A 54 7.38 5.77 8.67
C GLU A 54 7.02 6.91 7.72
N THR A 55 7.61 6.90 6.53
CA THR A 55 7.35 7.91 5.50
C THR A 55 5.86 7.95 5.13
N LEU A 56 5.26 6.79 4.90
CA LEU A 56 3.84 6.71 4.53
C LEU A 56 2.94 7.17 5.67
N GLY A 57 3.25 6.79 6.90
CA GLY A 57 2.49 7.24 8.06
C GLY A 57 2.55 8.75 8.25
N ASN A 58 3.64 9.39 7.85
CA ASN A 58 3.82 10.83 7.98
C ASN A 58 3.08 11.63 6.90
N LEU A 59 2.50 10.98 5.91
CA LEU A 59 1.73 11.67 4.86
C LEU A 59 0.36 12.15 5.34
N THR A 60 -0.12 11.61 6.46
CA THR A 60 -1.37 12.08 7.06
C THR A 60 -1.09 12.85 8.36
N ASN A 61 -1.98 13.80 8.68
CA ASN A 61 -1.94 14.53 9.95
C ASN A 61 -2.86 13.92 11.00
N ASP A 62 -3.59 12.85 10.64
CA ASP A 62 -4.55 12.19 11.52
C ASP A 62 -3.88 10.98 12.16
N SER A 63 -3.73 10.98 13.48
CA SER A 63 -3.06 9.90 14.21
C SER A 63 -3.75 8.55 14.08
N PHE A 64 -5.08 8.56 13.98
CA PHE A 64 -5.85 7.33 13.77
C PHE A 64 -5.54 6.75 12.37
N ASN A 65 -5.58 7.60 11.35
CA ASN A 65 -5.29 7.18 9.98
C ASN A 65 -3.83 6.76 9.83
N ARG A 66 -2.90 7.40 10.53
CA ARG A 66 -1.49 7.04 10.50
C ARG A 66 -1.28 5.58 10.88
N HIS A 67 -1.90 5.15 11.96
CA HIS A 67 -1.80 3.76 12.42
C HIS A 67 -2.38 2.80 11.39
N GLY A 68 -3.56 3.12 10.88
CA GLY A 68 -4.22 2.30 9.85
C GLY A 68 -3.41 2.21 8.56
N ILE A 69 -2.80 3.32 8.14
CA ILE A 69 -1.95 3.35 6.94
C ILE A 69 -0.74 2.43 7.12
N GLN A 70 -0.11 2.48 8.29
CA GLN A 70 1.04 1.64 8.57
C GLN A 70 0.67 0.16 8.60
N GLU A 71 -0.46 -0.18 9.21
CA GLU A 71 -0.96 -1.56 9.20
C GLU A 71 -1.26 -2.04 7.78
N LEU A 72 -1.94 -1.20 7.00
CA LEU A 72 -2.27 -1.52 5.61
C LEU A 72 -1.01 -1.82 4.81
N PHE A 73 -0.02 -0.95 4.89
CA PHE A 73 1.19 -1.10 4.09
C PHE A 73 2.11 -2.22 4.59
N GLN A 74 2.05 -2.58 5.87
CA GLN A 74 2.71 -3.80 6.34
C GLN A 74 2.17 -5.02 5.60
N GLN A 75 0.85 -5.11 5.45
CA GLN A 75 0.22 -6.21 4.73
C GLN A 75 0.52 -6.15 3.22
N VAL A 76 0.45 -4.96 2.63
CA VAL A 76 0.76 -4.77 1.21
C VAL A 76 2.18 -5.22 0.92
N MET A 77 3.15 -4.81 1.75
CA MET A 77 4.55 -5.20 1.58
C MET A 77 4.75 -6.69 1.75
N ALA A 78 4.08 -7.30 2.75
CA ALA A 78 4.17 -8.74 2.97
C ALA A 78 3.65 -9.51 1.75
N MET A 79 2.56 -9.05 1.16
CA MET A 79 2.00 -9.68 -0.03
C MET A 79 2.89 -9.51 -1.26
N SER A 80 3.52 -8.34 -1.40
CA SER A 80 4.33 -8.04 -2.58
C SER A 80 5.72 -8.72 -2.55
N ARG A 81 6.13 -9.26 -1.40
CA ARG A 81 7.37 -10.06 -1.30
C ARG A 81 7.19 -11.50 -1.74
N LYS A 82 5.94 -11.92 -1.81
CA LYS A 82 5.63 -13.31 -2.16
C LYS A 82 5.63 -13.51 -3.66
#